data_677563140912aadfc93bee8428e1699e
#
_entry.id   677563140912aadfc93bee8428e1699e
#
_cell.length_a   1.000
_cell.length_b   1.000
_cell.length_c   1.000
_cell.angle_alpha   90.00
_cell.angle_beta   90.00
_cell.angle_gamma   90.00
#
_symmetry.space_group_name_H-M   'P 1'
#
loop_
_entity.id
_entity.type
_entity.pdbx_description
1 polymer ?
#
loop_
_entity_poly.entity_id
_entity_poly.type
_entity_poly.pdbx_seq_one_letter_code
_entity_poly.pdbx_strand_id
1 'polypeptide(L)'
;MAKINFGGVEENVVTREEFPLAKAQEVLKNETVAVIGYGVQGPGQALNQRDNGINVIVGQRKGSKTWDKAVKDGFVPGETLFEIEEALQKGTIICYLLSDAAQIELWPTVKKHLTAGKALYFSHGFGITFNEQTGIIPPKDVDVFLVAPKGSGTSLRRMFLQGRGLNSSYAIFQDATGKAKDRVVALGIAVGSGYLFETDFKKEVYSDLTGERGTLMGCIQGIFAAQFETLRKRGHSPSEAFNETVEELTQSLMPLVAENGMDWMYANCSTTAQRGALDWWKKFKDATQPVFEELYDSVATGKESARSIASNSQKDYREKLDAELKELRESELWQAGKAVRGLRPENQKV
;
A
#
# COMPACT_ATOMS: atom_id res chain seq x y z
N MET A 1 -22.17 -9.33 6.87
CA MET A 1 -20.76 -9.22 7.36
C MET A 1 -20.54 -10.39 8.30
N ALA A 2 -19.54 -11.21 8.00
CA ALA A 2 -19.14 -12.26 8.90
C ALA A 2 -18.44 -11.68 10.14
N LYS A 3 -18.64 -12.34 11.28
CA LYS A 3 -17.82 -12.10 12.45
C LYS A 3 -16.77 -13.19 12.54
N ILE A 4 -15.52 -12.79 12.52
CA ILE A 4 -14.38 -13.71 12.59
C ILE A 4 -13.60 -13.41 13.86
N ASN A 5 -13.20 -14.47 14.56
CA ASN A 5 -12.36 -14.36 15.76
C ASN A 5 -10.88 -14.28 15.34
N PHE A 6 -10.25 -13.12 15.59
CA PHE A 6 -8.84 -12.89 15.37
C PHE A 6 -8.09 -12.88 16.71
N GLY A 7 -7.60 -14.06 17.13
CA GLY A 7 -6.80 -14.16 18.34
C GLY A 7 -7.55 -13.81 19.64
N GLY A 8 -8.85 -14.09 19.73
CA GLY A 8 -9.70 -13.80 20.88
C GLY A 8 -10.56 -12.54 20.75
N VAL A 9 -10.40 -11.76 19.68
CA VAL A 9 -11.22 -10.59 19.37
C VAL A 9 -12.10 -10.87 18.16
N GLU A 10 -13.41 -10.65 18.29
CA GLU A 10 -14.34 -10.73 17.14
C GLU A 10 -14.31 -9.44 16.33
N GLU A 11 -14.05 -9.55 15.03
CA GLU A 11 -14.05 -8.44 14.08
C GLU A 11 -15.04 -8.67 12.95
N ASN A 12 -15.58 -7.57 12.43
CA ASN A 12 -16.44 -7.60 11.25
C ASN A 12 -15.58 -7.63 9.98
N VAL A 13 -15.83 -8.62 9.12
CA VAL A 13 -15.18 -8.72 7.81
C VAL A 13 -16.23 -8.85 6.71
N VAL A 14 -15.83 -8.51 5.48
CA VAL A 14 -16.62 -8.77 4.27
C VAL A 14 -15.80 -9.65 3.35
N THR A 15 -16.31 -10.82 3.04
CA THR A 15 -15.69 -11.76 2.11
C THR A 15 -16.32 -11.63 0.71
N ARG A 16 -15.65 -12.20 -0.29
CA ARG A 16 -16.20 -12.26 -1.66
C ARG A 16 -17.45 -13.14 -1.75
N GLU A 17 -17.67 -14.04 -0.80
CA GLU A 17 -18.87 -14.86 -0.72
C GLU A 17 -20.07 -14.04 -0.21
N GLU A 18 -19.87 -13.24 0.83
CA GLU A 18 -20.93 -12.39 1.39
C GLU A 18 -21.28 -11.18 0.51
N PHE A 19 -20.28 -10.68 -0.23
CA PHE A 19 -20.46 -9.59 -1.17
C PHE A 19 -19.82 -9.95 -2.51
N PRO A 20 -20.50 -10.76 -3.33
CA PRO A 20 -19.97 -11.22 -4.61
C PRO A 20 -19.80 -10.07 -5.62
N LEU A 21 -18.91 -10.26 -6.60
CA LEU A 21 -18.63 -9.27 -7.64
C LEU A 21 -19.90 -8.78 -8.35
N ALA A 22 -20.86 -9.66 -8.65
CA ALA A 22 -22.12 -9.27 -9.27
C ALA A 22 -22.90 -8.23 -8.44
N LYS A 23 -22.84 -8.33 -7.11
CA LYS A 23 -23.44 -7.33 -6.20
C LYS A 23 -22.65 -6.01 -6.25
N ALA A 24 -21.32 -6.06 -6.32
CA ALA A 24 -20.49 -4.87 -6.48
C ALA A 24 -20.80 -4.15 -7.80
N GLN A 25 -20.93 -4.90 -8.90
CA GLN A 25 -21.32 -4.36 -10.20
C GLN A 25 -22.70 -3.71 -10.16
N GLU A 26 -23.68 -4.32 -9.49
CA GLU A 26 -25.03 -3.75 -9.35
C GLU A 26 -25.02 -2.44 -8.55
N VAL A 27 -24.27 -2.38 -7.45
CA VAL A 27 -24.11 -1.15 -6.63
C VAL A 27 -23.46 -0.03 -7.44
N LEU A 28 -22.46 -0.36 -8.26
CA LEU A 28 -21.65 0.61 -9.00
C LEU A 28 -22.15 0.84 -10.45
N LYS A 29 -23.25 0.22 -10.90
CA LYS A 29 -23.71 0.25 -12.29
C LYS A 29 -23.94 1.64 -12.87
N ASN A 30 -24.34 2.59 -12.02
CA ASN A 30 -24.62 3.98 -12.41
C ASN A 30 -23.50 4.95 -12.01
N GLU A 31 -22.40 4.41 -11.49
CA GLU A 31 -21.26 5.21 -11.08
C GLU A 31 -20.21 5.28 -12.20
N THR A 32 -19.52 6.40 -12.27
CA THR A 32 -18.28 6.55 -13.05
C THR A 32 -17.14 6.74 -12.07
N VAL A 33 -16.27 5.74 -11.98
CA VAL A 33 -15.11 5.77 -11.11
C VAL A 33 -13.97 6.50 -11.80
N ALA A 34 -13.67 7.72 -11.38
CA ALA A 34 -12.56 8.53 -11.90
C ALA A 34 -11.29 8.35 -11.05
N VAL A 35 -10.32 7.62 -11.58
CA VAL A 35 -9.03 7.43 -10.93
C VAL A 35 -8.13 8.61 -11.23
N ILE A 36 -7.95 9.49 -10.24
CA ILE A 36 -7.09 10.68 -10.31
C ILE A 36 -5.72 10.32 -9.74
N GLY A 37 -4.75 10.17 -10.62
CA GLY A 37 -3.42 9.68 -10.30
C GLY A 37 -3.16 8.27 -10.81
N TYR A 38 -2.10 8.11 -11.60
CA TYR A 38 -1.72 6.83 -12.22
C TYR A 38 -0.28 6.44 -11.83
N GLY A 39 0.03 6.65 -10.54
CA GLY A 39 1.33 6.41 -9.93
C GLY A 39 1.49 4.97 -9.42
N VAL A 40 1.56 4.81 -8.07
CA VAL A 40 1.81 3.51 -7.43
C VAL A 40 0.53 2.67 -7.35
N GLN A 41 -0.56 3.21 -6.79
CA GLN A 41 -1.83 2.49 -6.61
C GLN A 41 -2.75 2.58 -7.83
N GLY A 42 -2.75 3.72 -8.53
CA GLY A 42 -3.68 4.01 -9.60
C GLY A 42 -3.79 2.91 -10.68
N PRO A 43 -2.68 2.44 -11.26
CA PRO A 43 -2.73 1.39 -12.29
C PRO A 43 -3.37 0.09 -11.79
N GLY A 44 -2.94 -0.40 -10.62
CA GLY A 44 -3.46 -1.65 -10.07
C GLY A 44 -4.96 -1.57 -9.81
N GLN A 45 -5.42 -0.49 -9.19
CA GLN A 45 -6.84 -0.31 -8.87
C GLN A 45 -7.70 -0.05 -10.10
N ALA A 46 -7.26 0.83 -11.01
CA ALA A 46 -8.00 1.13 -12.22
C ALA A 46 -8.18 -0.09 -13.11
N LEU A 47 -7.11 -0.85 -13.32
CA LEU A 47 -7.14 -2.06 -14.15
C LEU A 47 -8.00 -3.16 -13.53
N ASN A 48 -7.87 -3.41 -12.23
CA ASN A 48 -8.67 -4.45 -11.56
C ASN A 48 -10.17 -4.12 -11.60
N GLN A 49 -10.53 -2.87 -11.34
CA GLN A 49 -11.93 -2.43 -11.43
C GLN A 49 -12.48 -2.55 -12.85
N ARG A 50 -11.70 -2.10 -13.86
CA ARG A 50 -12.07 -2.23 -15.26
C ARG A 50 -12.28 -3.70 -15.67
N ASP A 51 -11.35 -4.58 -15.31
CA ASP A 51 -11.42 -6.01 -15.62
C ASP A 51 -12.57 -6.70 -14.87
N ASN A 52 -13.01 -6.13 -13.75
CA ASN A 52 -14.22 -6.53 -13.01
C ASN A 52 -15.51 -5.85 -13.54
N GLY A 53 -15.47 -5.20 -14.70
CA GLY A 53 -16.66 -4.66 -15.38
C GLY A 53 -17.19 -3.35 -14.79
N ILE A 54 -16.39 -2.61 -14.02
CA ILE A 54 -16.77 -1.29 -13.51
C ILE A 54 -16.43 -0.21 -14.55
N ASN A 55 -17.27 0.80 -14.65
CA ASN A 55 -17.04 1.96 -15.52
C ASN A 55 -15.96 2.85 -14.92
N VAL A 56 -14.72 2.72 -15.43
CA VAL A 56 -13.53 3.40 -14.93
C VAL A 56 -13.01 4.36 -15.98
N ILE A 57 -12.75 5.59 -15.56
CA ILE A 57 -11.98 6.59 -16.32
C ILE A 57 -10.73 6.99 -15.53
N VAL A 58 -9.71 7.44 -16.23
CA VAL A 58 -8.45 7.89 -15.62
C VAL A 58 -8.25 9.37 -15.88
N GLY A 59 -7.93 10.12 -14.83
CA GLY A 59 -7.55 11.53 -14.90
C GLY A 59 -6.05 11.71 -14.72
N GLN A 60 -5.37 12.22 -15.75
CA GLN A 60 -3.93 12.44 -15.73
C GLN A 60 -3.53 13.70 -16.51
N ARG A 61 -2.35 14.24 -16.19
CA ARG A 61 -1.77 15.35 -16.93
C ARG A 61 -1.28 14.85 -18.30
N LYS A 62 -1.85 15.39 -19.37
CA LYS A 62 -1.49 15.06 -20.75
C LYS A 62 0.02 15.24 -20.98
N GLY A 63 0.64 14.31 -21.69
CA GLY A 63 2.08 14.31 -22.00
C GLY A 63 2.99 13.91 -20.83
N SER A 64 2.43 13.46 -19.70
CA SER A 64 3.23 12.91 -18.60
C SER A 64 3.56 11.43 -18.85
N LYS A 65 4.64 10.93 -18.22
CA LYS A 65 4.99 9.49 -18.24
C LYS A 65 3.84 8.60 -17.77
N THR A 66 3.03 9.09 -16.82
CA THR A 66 1.87 8.34 -16.29
C THR A 66 0.67 8.39 -17.23
N TRP A 67 0.52 9.43 -18.05
CA TRP A 67 -0.42 9.46 -19.16
C TRP A 67 -0.06 8.38 -20.20
N ASP A 68 1.20 8.35 -20.63
CA ASP A 68 1.67 7.37 -21.62
C ASP A 68 1.53 5.94 -21.09
N LYS A 69 1.74 5.75 -19.79
CA LYS A 69 1.50 4.48 -19.12
C LYS A 69 0.02 4.08 -19.19
N ALA A 70 -0.89 4.99 -18.90
CA ALA A 70 -2.33 4.72 -18.98
C ALA A 70 -2.76 4.33 -20.39
N VAL A 71 -2.22 5.00 -21.42
CA VAL A 71 -2.44 4.62 -22.84
C VAL A 71 -1.95 3.21 -23.12
N LYS A 72 -0.75 2.85 -22.67
CA LYS A 72 -0.20 1.48 -22.82
C LYS A 72 -1.06 0.43 -22.11
N ASP A 73 -1.66 0.78 -21.00
CA ASP A 73 -2.54 -0.07 -20.22
C ASP A 73 -3.98 -0.14 -20.81
N GLY A 74 -4.22 0.51 -21.97
CA GLY A 74 -5.45 0.44 -22.75
C GLY A 74 -6.51 1.45 -22.37
N PHE A 75 -6.18 2.53 -21.68
CA PHE A 75 -7.09 3.69 -21.52
C PHE A 75 -6.99 4.59 -22.75
N VAL A 76 -8.13 4.97 -23.33
CA VAL A 76 -8.22 5.68 -24.61
C VAL A 76 -8.41 7.18 -24.37
N PRO A 77 -7.52 8.04 -24.87
CA PRO A 77 -7.67 9.50 -24.77
C PRO A 77 -9.00 9.99 -25.36
N GLY A 78 -9.72 10.79 -24.58
CA GLY A 78 -11.04 11.31 -24.95
C GLY A 78 -12.22 10.36 -24.73
N GLU A 79 -11.98 9.10 -24.36
CA GLU A 79 -13.03 8.10 -24.04
C GLU A 79 -12.95 7.62 -22.59
N THR A 80 -11.77 7.13 -22.17
CA THR A 80 -11.52 6.59 -20.83
C THR A 80 -10.29 7.19 -20.15
N LEU A 81 -9.53 8.04 -20.87
CA LEU A 81 -8.42 8.81 -20.36
C LEU A 81 -8.59 10.29 -20.66
N PHE A 82 -8.62 11.10 -19.63
CA PHE A 82 -8.91 12.53 -19.71
C PHE A 82 -7.83 13.33 -18.95
N GLU A 83 -7.79 14.65 -19.18
CA GLU A 83 -7.12 15.54 -18.25
C GLU A 83 -7.83 15.54 -16.91
N ILE A 84 -7.10 15.85 -15.84
CA ILE A 84 -7.59 15.67 -14.46
C ILE A 84 -8.92 16.37 -14.25
N GLU A 85 -9.07 17.62 -14.66
CA GLU A 85 -10.26 18.42 -14.42
C GLU A 85 -11.49 17.85 -15.16
N GLU A 86 -11.30 17.38 -16.38
CA GLU A 86 -12.36 16.72 -17.16
C GLU A 86 -12.79 15.39 -16.50
N ALA A 87 -11.81 14.59 -16.02
CA ALA A 87 -12.11 13.36 -15.29
C ALA A 87 -12.89 13.63 -13.99
N LEU A 88 -12.53 14.70 -13.25
CA LEU A 88 -13.24 15.14 -12.06
C LEU A 88 -14.70 15.55 -12.36
N GLN A 89 -14.95 16.19 -13.50
CA GLN A 89 -16.31 16.56 -13.93
C GLN A 89 -17.16 15.32 -14.22
N LYS A 90 -16.61 14.34 -14.95
CA LYS A 90 -17.29 13.12 -15.38
C LYS A 90 -17.49 12.10 -14.27
N GLY A 91 -16.55 12.02 -13.31
CA GLY A 91 -16.58 11.05 -12.21
C GLY A 91 -17.70 11.32 -11.21
N THR A 92 -18.34 10.27 -10.74
CA THR A 92 -19.27 10.30 -9.59
C THR A 92 -18.57 9.80 -8.32
N ILE A 93 -17.59 8.92 -8.46
CA ILE A 93 -16.65 8.50 -7.41
C ILE A 93 -15.25 8.94 -7.82
N ILE A 94 -14.65 9.81 -7.04
CA ILE A 94 -13.30 10.35 -7.29
C ILE A 94 -12.29 9.56 -6.48
N CYS A 95 -11.55 8.66 -7.13
CA CYS A 95 -10.45 7.92 -6.50
C CYS A 95 -9.19 8.79 -6.50
N TYR A 96 -8.90 9.42 -5.39
CA TYR A 96 -7.84 10.41 -5.23
C TYR A 96 -6.51 9.74 -4.89
N LEU A 97 -5.83 9.20 -5.91
CA LEU A 97 -4.66 8.31 -5.79
C LEU A 97 -3.33 8.98 -6.19
N LEU A 98 -3.24 10.27 -5.98
CA LEU A 98 -1.99 11.03 -6.07
C LEU A 98 -1.13 10.84 -4.81
N SER A 99 0.14 11.22 -4.86
CA SER A 99 0.96 11.35 -3.65
C SER A 99 0.43 12.47 -2.74
N ASP A 100 0.69 12.38 -1.43
CA ASP A 100 0.14 13.33 -0.45
C ASP A 100 0.45 14.78 -0.79
N ALA A 101 1.69 15.09 -1.19
CA ALA A 101 2.06 16.43 -1.63
C ALA A 101 1.25 16.88 -2.87
N ALA A 102 1.04 16.01 -3.84
CA ALA A 102 0.23 16.31 -5.02
C ALA A 102 -1.27 16.39 -4.68
N GLN A 103 -1.75 15.64 -3.70
CA GLN A 103 -3.11 15.79 -3.18
C GLN A 103 -3.31 17.18 -2.57
N ILE A 104 -2.36 17.66 -1.77
CA ILE A 104 -2.41 19.00 -1.17
C ILE A 104 -2.43 20.07 -2.27
N GLU A 105 -1.53 19.98 -3.23
CA GLU A 105 -1.43 20.94 -4.34
C GLU A 105 -2.70 21.00 -5.19
N LEU A 106 -3.28 19.85 -5.52
CA LEU A 106 -4.44 19.75 -6.41
C LEU A 106 -5.78 19.94 -5.68
N TRP A 107 -5.79 19.92 -4.34
CA TRP A 107 -7.01 19.96 -3.54
C TRP A 107 -7.99 21.08 -3.90
N PRO A 108 -7.55 22.33 -4.13
CA PRO A 108 -8.47 23.41 -4.51
C PRO A 108 -9.25 23.11 -5.82
N THR A 109 -8.62 22.44 -6.77
CA THR A 109 -9.27 22.02 -8.02
C THR A 109 -10.23 20.87 -7.78
N VAL A 110 -9.80 19.83 -7.06
CA VAL A 110 -10.66 18.67 -6.74
C VAL A 110 -11.92 19.12 -6.00
N LYS A 111 -11.75 19.96 -4.98
CA LYS A 111 -12.87 20.47 -4.16
C LYS A 111 -13.96 21.14 -4.98
N LYS A 112 -13.62 21.89 -6.04
CA LYS A 112 -14.60 22.53 -6.92
C LYS A 112 -15.53 21.55 -7.64
N HIS A 113 -15.04 20.35 -7.92
CA HIS A 113 -15.77 19.34 -8.67
C HIS A 113 -16.45 18.30 -7.78
N LEU A 114 -16.26 18.37 -6.45
CA LEU A 114 -16.96 17.56 -5.47
C LEU A 114 -18.35 18.17 -5.20
N THR A 115 -19.30 17.89 -6.07
CA THR A 115 -20.69 18.31 -5.93
C THR A 115 -21.49 17.31 -5.10
N ALA A 116 -22.65 17.73 -4.59
CA ALA A 116 -23.54 16.92 -3.77
C ALA A 116 -23.81 15.54 -4.38
N GLY A 117 -23.72 14.52 -3.56
CA GLY A 117 -23.95 13.11 -3.96
C GLY A 117 -22.77 12.39 -4.57
N LYS A 118 -21.68 13.09 -4.95
CA LYS A 118 -20.43 12.45 -5.34
C LYS A 118 -19.76 11.78 -4.15
N ALA A 119 -18.77 10.94 -4.43
CA ALA A 119 -17.92 10.34 -3.40
C ALA A 119 -16.46 10.65 -3.64
N LEU A 120 -15.74 10.89 -2.54
CA LEU A 120 -14.29 11.02 -2.50
C LEU A 120 -13.69 9.78 -1.85
N TYR A 121 -12.88 9.06 -2.60
CA TYR A 121 -12.23 7.82 -2.21
C TYR A 121 -10.74 8.00 -2.05
N PHE A 122 -10.21 7.42 -0.99
CA PHE A 122 -8.77 7.34 -0.71
C PHE A 122 -8.32 5.88 -0.62
N SER A 123 -7.02 5.62 -0.87
CA SER A 123 -6.37 4.34 -0.55
C SER A 123 -5.49 4.42 0.69
N HIS A 124 -5.38 5.59 1.28
CA HIS A 124 -4.67 5.88 2.51
C HIS A 124 -5.29 7.14 3.13
N GLY A 125 -5.58 7.09 4.40
CA GLY A 125 -6.33 8.15 5.08
C GLY A 125 -5.55 9.41 5.44
N PHE A 126 -4.30 9.56 4.97
CA PHE A 126 -3.36 10.62 5.35
C PHE A 126 -3.94 12.03 5.22
N GLY A 127 -4.48 12.36 4.03
CA GLY A 127 -5.00 13.71 3.75
C GLY A 127 -6.10 14.16 4.70
N ILE A 128 -6.96 13.26 5.11
CA ILE A 128 -8.09 13.51 6.03
C ILE A 128 -7.63 13.50 7.49
N THR A 129 -6.81 12.51 7.87
CA THR A 129 -6.35 12.36 9.26
C THR A 129 -5.50 13.54 9.71
N PHE A 130 -4.65 14.06 8.82
CA PHE A 130 -3.79 15.21 9.09
C PHE A 130 -4.30 16.50 8.39
N ASN A 131 -5.61 16.72 8.40
CA ASN A 131 -6.24 17.83 7.68
C ASN A 131 -5.75 19.22 8.13
N GLU A 132 -5.30 19.37 9.37
CA GLU A 132 -4.66 20.61 9.86
C GLU A 132 -3.36 20.94 9.11
N GLN A 133 -2.64 19.91 8.65
CA GLN A 133 -1.39 20.06 7.89
C GLN A 133 -1.64 20.10 6.38
N THR A 134 -2.62 19.35 5.88
CA THR A 134 -2.89 19.16 4.46
C THR A 134 -3.90 20.15 3.89
N GLY A 135 -4.78 20.69 4.72
CA GLY A 135 -5.90 21.54 4.29
C GLY A 135 -7.01 20.78 3.55
N ILE A 136 -6.96 19.43 3.51
CA ILE A 136 -7.96 18.61 2.80
C ILE A 136 -9.20 18.46 3.68
N ILE A 137 -10.19 19.31 3.41
CA ILE A 137 -11.48 19.34 4.10
C ILE A 137 -12.58 19.18 3.07
N PRO A 138 -13.19 17.95 2.93
CA PRO A 138 -14.25 17.69 1.97
C PRO A 138 -15.52 18.50 2.23
N PRO A 139 -16.33 18.80 1.20
CA PRO A 139 -17.69 19.30 1.37
C PRO A 139 -18.55 18.36 2.20
N LYS A 140 -19.54 18.88 2.92
CA LYS A 140 -20.40 18.07 3.80
C LYS A 140 -21.44 17.21 3.08
N ASP A 141 -21.67 17.48 1.82
CA ASP A 141 -22.70 16.86 0.95
C ASP A 141 -22.14 15.77 0.02
N VAL A 142 -20.92 15.31 0.27
CA VAL A 142 -20.26 14.19 -0.46
C VAL A 142 -19.97 13.04 0.49
N ASP A 143 -19.95 11.82 -0.02
CA ASP A 143 -19.42 10.68 0.72
C ASP A 143 -17.90 10.73 0.77
N VAL A 144 -17.30 10.31 1.89
CA VAL A 144 -15.84 10.21 2.03
C VAL A 144 -15.49 8.87 2.68
N PHE A 145 -14.71 8.07 1.97
CA PHE A 145 -14.33 6.75 2.44
C PHE A 145 -12.98 6.29 1.88
N LEU A 146 -12.43 5.23 2.42
CA LEU A 146 -11.20 4.62 1.92
C LEU A 146 -11.34 3.10 1.76
N VAL A 147 -10.56 2.57 0.82
CA VAL A 147 -10.14 1.16 0.77
C VAL A 147 -8.63 1.14 0.64
N ALA A 148 -7.94 0.56 1.62
CA ALA A 148 -6.50 0.48 1.67
C ALA A 148 -6.02 -0.97 1.50
N PRO A 149 -5.68 -1.40 0.27
CA PRO A 149 -5.07 -2.71 0.04
C PRO A 149 -3.73 -2.82 0.78
N LYS A 150 -3.55 -3.92 1.52
CA LYS A 150 -2.32 -4.15 2.30
C LYS A 150 -1.21 -4.72 1.41
N GLY A 151 -0.63 -3.81 0.61
CA GLY A 151 0.47 -4.08 -0.30
C GLY A 151 0.59 -3.06 -1.44
N SER A 152 1.67 -3.16 -2.21
CA SER A 152 1.92 -2.27 -3.34
C SER A 152 0.90 -2.45 -4.47
N GLY A 153 0.65 -1.42 -5.27
CA GLY A 153 -0.24 -1.51 -6.43
C GLY A 153 0.21 -2.55 -7.45
N THR A 154 1.51 -2.78 -7.58
CA THR A 154 2.08 -3.87 -8.40
C THR A 154 1.68 -5.25 -7.87
N SER A 155 1.77 -5.45 -6.54
CA SER A 155 1.36 -6.71 -5.92
C SER A 155 -0.16 -6.90 -5.99
N LEU A 156 -0.94 -5.83 -5.82
CA LEU A 156 -2.40 -5.86 -5.99
C LEU A 156 -2.78 -6.38 -7.38
N ARG A 157 -2.17 -5.83 -8.44
CA ARG A 157 -2.42 -6.26 -9.82
C ARG A 157 -1.96 -7.69 -10.08
N ARG A 158 -0.75 -8.05 -9.65
CA ARG A 158 -0.19 -9.39 -9.83
C ARG A 158 -1.05 -10.46 -9.18
N MET A 159 -1.45 -10.26 -7.93
CA MET A 159 -2.29 -11.24 -7.21
C MET A 159 -3.69 -11.35 -7.81
N PHE A 160 -4.27 -10.24 -8.27
CA PHE A 160 -5.54 -10.24 -8.97
C PHE A 160 -5.49 -11.12 -10.24
N LEU A 161 -4.46 -10.97 -11.06
CA LEU A 161 -4.27 -11.78 -12.28
C LEU A 161 -4.06 -13.27 -11.99
N GLN A 162 -3.63 -13.62 -10.77
CA GLN A 162 -3.49 -14.99 -10.29
C GLN A 162 -4.78 -15.55 -9.64
N GLY A 163 -5.90 -14.82 -9.71
CA GLY A 163 -7.14 -15.21 -9.03
C GLY A 163 -7.09 -15.04 -7.49
N ARG A 164 -6.03 -14.44 -6.97
CA ARG A 164 -5.82 -14.13 -5.55
C ARG A 164 -6.25 -12.70 -5.25
N GLY A 165 -6.06 -12.24 -4.00
CA GLY A 165 -6.34 -10.86 -3.62
C GLY A 165 -5.54 -10.43 -2.40
N LEU A 166 -5.14 -9.18 -2.34
CA LEU A 166 -4.62 -8.57 -1.12
C LEU A 166 -5.78 -8.27 -0.17
N ASN A 167 -5.58 -8.49 1.12
CA ASN A 167 -6.54 -8.04 2.12
C ASN A 167 -6.56 -6.51 2.15
N SER A 168 -7.71 -5.92 2.41
CA SER A 168 -7.84 -4.47 2.45
C SER A 168 -8.61 -4.03 3.68
N SER A 169 -8.19 -2.94 4.30
CA SER A 169 -9.04 -2.23 5.23
C SER A 169 -9.99 -1.31 4.48
N TYR A 170 -11.16 -1.03 5.08
CA TYR A 170 -12.07 0.03 4.61
C TYR A 170 -12.54 0.88 5.78
N ALA A 171 -12.78 2.15 5.51
CA ALA A 171 -13.32 3.08 6.49
C ALA A 171 -14.24 4.10 5.83
N ILE A 172 -15.23 4.56 6.59
CA ILE A 172 -16.13 5.65 6.19
C ILE A 172 -15.85 6.83 7.09
N PHE A 173 -15.45 7.95 6.50
CA PHE A 173 -15.28 9.21 7.21
C PHE A 173 -16.57 10.02 7.22
N GLN A 174 -17.30 10.04 6.09
CA GLN A 174 -18.54 10.80 5.92
C GLN A 174 -19.49 10.02 5.01
N ASP A 175 -20.73 9.88 5.45
CA ASP A 175 -21.85 9.29 4.68
C ASP A 175 -22.95 10.36 4.50
N ALA A 176 -22.84 11.14 3.44
CA ALA A 176 -23.79 12.21 3.13
C ALA A 176 -25.01 11.69 2.36
N THR A 177 -24.86 10.57 1.64
CA THR A 177 -25.90 10.03 0.78
C THR A 177 -26.66 8.84 1.37
N GLY A 178 -26.19 8.27 2.49
CA GLY A 178 -26.67 7.00 3.03
C GLY A 178 -26.21 5.78 2.24
N LYS A 179 -25.27 5.94 1.28
CA LYS A 179 -24.76 4.89 0.38
C LYS A 179 -23.28 4.60 0.56
N ALA A 180 -22.58 5.33 1.43
CA ALA A 180 -21.13 5.22 1.56
C ALA A 180 -20.69 3.79 1.88
N LYS A 181 -21.44 3.06 2.71
CA LYS A 181 -21.12 1.66 3.07
C LYS A 181 -21.17 0.73 1.85
N ASP A 182 -22.23 0.79 1.07
CA ASP A 182 -22.37 -0.06 -0.10
C ASP A 182 -21.32 0.28 -1.17
N ARG A 183 -21.06 1.58 -1.39
CA ARG A 183 -20.07 2.07 -2.34
C ARG A 183 -18.65 1.61 -1.96
N VAL A 184 -18.25 1.78 -0.70
CA VAL A 184 -16.89 1.42 -0.26
C VAL A 184 -16.64 -0.07 -0.30
N VAL A 185 -17.61 -0.89 0.11
CA VAL A 185 -17.52 -2.34 0.05
C VAL A 185 -17.48 -2.83 -1.41
N ALA A 186 -18.37 -2.29 -2.26
CA ALA A 186 -18.37 -2.62 -3.69
C ALA A 186 -17.03 -2.29 -4.36
N LEU A 187 -16.45 -1.12 -4.07
CA LEU A 187 -15.12 -0.74 -4.57
C LEU A 187 -14.03 -1.67 -4.03
N GLY A 188 -14.07 -2.03 -2.75
CA GLY A 188 -13.14 -2.99 -2.15
C GLY A 188 -13.15 -4.35 -2.86
N ILE A 189 -14.31 -4.86 -3.22
CA ILE A 189 -14.44 -6.07 -4.02
C ILE A 189 -13.97 -5.84 -5.46
N ALA A 190 -14.34 -4.71 -6.06
CA ALA A 190 -13.99 -4.38 -7.45
C ALA A 190 -12.47 -4.20 -7.65
N VAL A 191 -11.74 -3.69 -6.67
CA VAL A 191 -10.25 -3.64 -6.73
C VAL A 191 -9.59 -5.01 -6.53
N GLY A 192 -10.37 -6.03 -6.21
CA GLY A 192 -9.88 -7.41 -6.09
C GLY A 192 -9.34 -7.77 -4.71
N SER A 193 -9.88 -7.19 -3.64
CA SER A 193 -9.48 -7.53 -2.27
C SER A 193 -9.73 -9.01 -1.94
N GLY A 194 -8.86 -9.60 -1.12
CA GLY A 194 -9.04 -10.96 -0.59
C GLY A 194 -10.22 -11.01 0.36
N TYR A 195 -10.19 -10.19 1.41
CA TYR A 195 -11.32 -9.83 2.26
C TYR A 195 -11.18 -8.37 2.70
N LEU A 196 -12.26 -7.79 3.19
CA LEU A 196 -12.29 -6.43 3.71
C LEU A 196 -12.50 -6.46 5.23
N PHE A 197 -11.74 -5.66 5.98
CA PHE A 197 -11.95 -5.44 7.41
C PHE A 197 -12.18 -3.98 7.71
N GLU A 198 -13.04 -3.72 8.68
CA GLU A 198 -13.47 -2.38 9.04
C GLU A 198 -12.43 -1.69 9.92
N THR A 199 -12.20 -0.40 9.66
CA THR A 199 -11.33 0.46 10.47
C THR A 199 -11.88 1.89 10.45
N ASP A 200 -11.14 2.84 11.00
CA ASP A 200 -11.34 4.28 10.82
C ASP A 200 -10.10 4.94 10.18
N PHE A 201 -10.27 6.16 9.65
CA PHE A 201 -9.21 6.87 8.95
C PHE A 201 -7.95 7.06 9.81
N LYS A 202 -8.13 7.36 11.09
CA LYS A 202 -7.02 7.59 12.02
C LYS A 202 -6.24 6.30 12.30
N LYS A 203 -6.93 5.22 12.61
CA LYS A 203 -6.30 3.92 12.87
C LYS A 203 -5.61 3.37 11.63
N GLU A 204 -6.25 3.51 10.45
CA GLU A 204 -5.64 3.11 9.19
C GLU A 204 -4.30 3.81 8.99
N VAL A 205 -4.27 5.15 9.08
CA VAL A 205 -3.05 5.94 8.89
C VAL A 205 -1.98 5.60 9.91
N TYR A 206 -2.36 5.48 11.18
CA TYR A 206 -1.39 5.20 12.24
C TYR A 206 -0.76 3.82 12.09
N SER A 207 -1.55 2.79 11.78
CA SER A 207 -1.03 1.45 11.55
C SER A 207 -0.20 1.36 10.27
N ASP A 208 -0.63 2.02 9.19
CA ASP A 208 0.06 2.00 7.91
C ASP A 208 1.42 2.70 7.96
N LEU A 209 1.47 3.94 8.46
CA LEU A 209 2.72 4.68 8.62
C LEU A 209 3.69 4.00 9.60
N THR A 210 3.17 3.39 10.67
CA THR A 210 4.00 2.61 11.61
C THR A 210 4.50 1.34 10.94
N GLY A 211 3.65 0.65 10.18
CA GLY A 211 4.01 -0.57 9.46
C GLY A 211 5.12 -0.36 8.42
N GLU A 212 4.99 0.70 7.58
CA GLU A 212 5.96 1.04 6.56
C GLU A 212 7.35 1.38 7.14
N ARG A 213 7.38 2.19 8.19
CA ARG A 213 8.63 2.59 8.87
C ARG A 213 9.17 1.49 9.76
N GLY A 214 8.29 0.66 10.29
CA GLY A 214 8.58 -0.51 11.11
C GLY A 214 8.90 -1.74 10.26
N THR A 215 8.22 -2.83 10.55
CA THR A 215 8.54 -4.18 10.06
C THR A 215 8.55 -4.30 8.54
N LEU A 216 7.69 -3.57 7.81
CA LEU A 216 7.53 -3.76 6.37
C LEU A 216 8.73 -3.28 5.54
N MET A 217 9.40 -2.19 5.96
CA MET A 217 10.53 -1.63 5.21
C MET A 217 11.66 -1.11 6.11
N GLY A 218 11.39 -0.17 7.02
CA GLY A 218 12.42 0.51 7.78
C GLY A 218 13.17 -0.42 8.74
N CYS A 219 12.45 -1.13 9.60
CA CYS A 219 13.03 -2.06 10.56
C CYS A 219 13.72 -3.24 9.87
N ILE A 220 13.08 -3.85 8.86
CA ILE A 220 13.67 -5.00 8.16
C ILE A 220 14.99 -4.63 7.47
N GLN A 221 15.07 -3.44 6.85
CA GLN A 221 16.32 -2.93 6.27
C GLN A 221 17.39 -2.74 7.34
N GLY A 222 17.03 -2.18 8.49
CA GLY A 222 17.94 -2.00 9.63
C GLY A 222 18.48 -3.32 10.18
N ILE A 223 17.61 -4.33 10.32
CA ILE A 223 17.99 -5.68 10.76
C ILE A 223 18.92 -6.34 9.74
N PHE A 224 18.64 -6.24 8.46
CA PHE A 224 19.52 -6.75 7.39
C PHE A 224 20.91 -6.12 7.47
N ALA A 225 20.98 -4.81 7.59
CA ALA A 225 22.28 -4.11 7.70
C ALA A 225 23.04 -4.53 8.95
N ALA A 226 22.40 -4.56 10.12
CA ALA A 226 23.04 -4.91 11.39
C ALA A 226 23.62 -6.34 11.39
N GLN A 227 22.85 -7.32 10.88
CA GLN A 227 23.35 -8.70 10.83
C GLN A 227 24.46 -8.86 9.77
N PHE A 228 24.26 -8.33 8.57
CA PHE A 228 25.26 -8.38 7.51
C PHE A 228 26.58 -7.78 7.95
N GLU A 229 26.58 -6.56 8.49
CA GLU A 229 27.79 -5.90 8.99
C GLU A 229 28.47 -6.68 10.12
N THR A 230 27.69 -7.30 11.01
CA THR A 230 28.23 -8.13 12.08
C THR A 230 28.96 -9.33 11.52
N LEU A 231 28.40 -10.03 10.55
CA LEU A 231 29.05 -11.17 9.88
C LEU A 231 30.31 -10.71 9.12
N ARG A 232 30.23 -9.59 8.40
CA ARG A 232 31.38 -9.02 7.69
C ARG A 232 32.54 -8.66 8.64
N LYS A 233 32.24 -8.04 9.77
CA LYS A 233 33.25 -7.73 10.83
C LYS A 233 33.88 -8.98 11.44
N ARG A 234 33.23 -10.12 11.40
CA ARG A 234 33.71 -11.41 11.88
C ARG A 234 34.42 -12.24 10.80
N GLY A 235 34.57 -11.71 9.57
CA GLY A 235 35.38 -12.32 8.52
C GLY A 235 34.59 -13.18 7.50
N HIS A 236 33.26 -13.24 7.62
CA HIS A 236 32.43 -13.90 6.61
C HIS A 236 32.50 -13.18 5.26
N SER A 237 32.45 -13.90 4.15
CA SER A 237 32.44 -13.30 2.81
C SER A 237 31.14 -12.51 2.56
N PRO A 238 31.14 -11.52 1.65
CA PRO A 238 29.90 -10.79 1.32
C PRO A 238 28.79 -11.71 0.82
N SER A 239 29.13 -12.74 0.04
CA SER A 239 28.17 -13.72 -0.45
C SER A 239 27.55 -14.53 0.69
N GLU A 240 28.36 -15.06 1.60
CA GLU A 240 27.89 -15.81 2.76
C GLU A 240 27.02 -14.93 3.67
N ALA A 241 27.51 -13.74 4.03
CA ALA A 241 26.76 -12.80 4.87
C ALA A 241 25.41 -12.41 4.25
N PHE A 242 25.33 -12.22 2.93
CA PHE A 242 24.08 -11.88 2.25
C PHE A 242 23.11 -13.07 2.22
N ASN A 243 23.59 -14.27 1.92
CA ASN A 243 22.73 -15.47 1.88
C ASN A 243 22.11 -15.74 3.26
N GLU A 244 22.91 -15.67 4.34
CA GLU A 244 22.44 -15.91 5.71
C GLU A 244 21.59 -14.77 6.32
N THR A 245 21.54 -13.61 5.65
CA THR A 245 20.80 -12.45 6.16
C THR A 245 19.54 -12.18 5.37
N VAL A 246 19.65 -12.14 4.04
CA VAL A 246 18.57 -11.66 3.17
C VAL A 246 18.01 -12.76 2.27
N GLU A 247 18.89 -13.48 1.57
CA GLU A 247 18.46 -14.38 0.49
C GLU A 247 17.64 -15.54 1.02
N GLU A 248 18.13 -16.26 2.03
CA GLU A 248 17.41 -17.39 2.62
C GLU A 248 16.08 -16.95 3.24
N LEU A 249 16.06 -15.81 3.93
CA LEU A 249 14.82 -15.28 4.51
C LEU A 249 13.78 -14.98 3.43
N THR A 250 14.15 -14.24 2.40
CA THR A 250 13.19 -13.71 1.43
C THR A 250 12.78 -14.72 0.36
N GLN A 251 13.70 -15.60 -0.03
CA GLN A 251 13.45 -16.59 -1.09
C GLN A 251 12.81 -17.87 -0.54
N SER A 252 13.18 -18.29 0.66
CA SER A 252 12.77 -19.57 1.24
C SER A 252 11.83 -19.43 2.43
N LEU A 253 12.26 -18.75 3.49
CA LEU A 253 11.55 -18.81 4.76
C LEU A 253 10.27 -17.99 4.80
N MET A 254 10.27 -16.77 4.30
CA MET A 254 9.09 -15.90 4.33
C MET A 254 7.89 -16.43 3.55
N PRO A 255 8.03 -17.07 2.37
CA PRO A 255 6.93 -17.76 1.72
C PRO A 255 6.29 -18.85 2.60
N LEU A 256 7.11 -19.67 3.29
CA LEU A 256 6.62 -20.72 4.18
C LEU A 256 5.93 -20.15 5.42
N VAL A 257 6.46 -19.06 5.99
CA VAL A 257 5.82 -18.34 7.09
C VAL A 257 4.47 -17.75 6.66
N ALA A 258 4.38 -17.21 5.45
CA ALA A 258 3.14 -16.67 4.90
C ALA A 258 2.05 -17.74 4.70
N GLU A 259 2.45 -18.97 4.40
CA GLU A 259 1.54 -20.08 4.17
C GLU A 259 1.11 -20.79 5.48
N ASN A 260 2.03 -20.93 6.43
CA ASN A 260 1.86 -21.85 7.54
C ASN A 260 2.01 -21.21 8.94
N GLY A 261 2.58 -20.04 9.05
CA GLY A 261 2.89 -19.37 10.32
C GLY A 261 4.31 -19.64 10.83
N MET A 262 4.72 -18.85 11.83
CA MET A 262 6.09 -18.90 12.38
C MET A 262 6.33 -20.13 13.26
N ASP A 263 5.34 -20.60 13.98
CA ASP A 263 5.41 -21.81 14.78
C ASP A 263 5.62 -23.06 13.93
N TRP A 264 4.93 -23.15 12.79
CA TRP A 264 5.16 -24.19 11.80
C TRP A 264 6.59 -24.12 11.23
N MET A 265 7.06 -22.90 10.91
CA MET A 265 8.42 -22.71 10.40
C MET A 265 9.47 -23.22 11.42
N TYR A 266 9.31 -22.89 12.70
CA TYR A 266 10.20 -23.41 13.74
C TYR A 266 10.12 -24.94 13.86
N ALA A 267 8.92 -25.51 13.85
CA ALA A 267 8.73 -26.95 13.97
C ALA A 267 9.37 -27.75 12.83
N ASN A 268 9.51 -27.14 11.65
CA ASN A 268 10.06 -27.78 10.45
C ASN A 268 11.54 -27.42 10.14
N CYS A 269 12.23 -26.78 11.09
CA CYS A 269 13.66 -26.56 11.03
C CYS A 269 14.46 -27.60 11.84
N SER A 270 15.80 -27.57 11.76
CA SER A 270 16.65 -28.40 12.60
C SER A 270 16.46 -28.05 14.08
N THR A 271 16.66 -29.03 14.97
CA THR A 271 16.53 -28.81 16.43
C THR A 271 17.45 -27.73 16.96
N THR A 272 18.63 -27.53 16.35
CA THR A 272 19.55 -26.46 16.66
C THR A 272 18.98 -25.10 16.28
N ALA A 273 18.40 -24.97 15.08
CA ALA A 273 17.76 -23.74 14.63
C ALA A 273 16.54 -23.40 15.49
N GLN A 274 15.67 -24.40 15.80
CA GLN A 274 14.54 -24.25 16.71
C GLN A 274 14.95 -23.65 18.04
N ARG A 275 15.96 -24.25 18.70
CA ARG A 275 16.41 -23.82 20.02
C ARG A 275 16.99 -22.40 19.97
N GLY A 276 17.84 -22.15 18.98
CA GLY A 276 18.46 -20.82 18.80
C GLY A 276 17.42 -19.72 18.57
N ALA A 277 16.48 -19.95 17.64
CA ALA A 277 15.42 -18.98 17.33
C ALA A 277 14.53 -18.71 18.56
N LEU A 278 14.09 -19.76 19.27
CA LEU A 278 13.27 -19.62 20.48
C LEU A 278 13.95 -18.89 21.63
N ASP A 279 15.28 -18.96 21.73
CA ASP A 279 16.05 -18.26 22.75
C ASP A 279 16.29 -16.78 22.40
N TRP A 280 16.47 -16.47 21.10
CA TRP A 280 16.91 -15.13 20.69
C TRP A 280 15.79 -14.18 20.30
N TRP A 281 14.62 -14.65 19.80
CA TRP A 281 13.56 -13.74 19.38
C TRP A 281 13.09 -12.79 20.50
N LYS A 282 13.10 -13.24 21.76
CA LYS A 282 12.72 -12.42 22.91
C LYS A 282 13.66 -11.22 23.09
N LYS A 283 14.99 -11.46 22.92
CA LYS A 283 15.99 -10.40 23.01
C LYS A 283 15.82 -9.36 21.89
N PHE A 284 15.50 -9.82 20.68
CA PHE A 284 15.21 -8.90 19.57
C PHE A 284 13.93 -8.11 19.83
N LYS A 285 12.88 -8.76 20.33
CA LYS A 285 11.65 -8.07 20.74
C LYS A 285 11.96 -6.98 21.76
N ASP A 286 12.66 -7.31 22.85
CA ASP A 286 12.98 -6.37 23.92
C ASP A 286 13.82 -5.18 23.40
N ALA A 287 14.75 -5.43 22.48
CA ALA A 287 15.57 -4.38 21.89
C ALA A 287 14.80 -3.47 20.93
N THR A 288 13.79 -3.98 20.23
CA THR A 288 13.03 -3.21 19.22
C THR A 288 11.76 -2.58 19.77
N GLN A 289 11.16 -3.11 20.84
CA GLN A 289 9.92 -2.63 21.43
C GLN A 289 9.93 -1.11 21.72
N PRO A 290 10.95 -0.54 22.38
CA PRO A 290 10.99 0.90 22.63
C PRO A 290 11.03 1.74 21.36
N VAL A 291 11.70 1.27 20.32
CA VAL A 291 11.78 1.96 19.02
C VAL A 291 10.41 1.94 18.31
N PHE A 292 9.65 0.85 18.40
CA PHE A 292 8.28 0.81 17.87
C PHE A 292 7.33 1.74 18.61
N GLU A 293 7.47 1.87 19.92
CA GLU A 293 6.68 2.82 20.73
C GLU A 293 7.00 4.26 20.35
N GLU A 294 8.30 4.61 20.26
CA GLU A 294 8.74 5.94 19.80
C GLU A 294 8.21 6.25 18.39
N LEU A 295 8.30 5.28 17.47
CA LEU A 295 7.78 5.42 16.12
C LEU A 295 6.28 5.68 16.10
N TYR A 296 5.50 4.89 16.85
CA TYR A 296 4.04 5.07 16.92
C TYR A 296 3.67 6.45 17.46
N ASP A 297 4.34 6.91 18.52
CA ASP A 297 4.13 8.24 19.10
C ASP A 297 4.50 9.36 18.12
N SER A 298 5.58 9.19 17.36
CA SER A 298 5.98 10.13 16.30
C SER A 298 4.94 10.23 15.19
N VAL A 299 4.33 9.10 14.80
CA VAL A 299 3.20 9.05 13.85
C VAL A 299 1.97 9.72 14.45
N ALA A 300 1.58 9.33 15.66
CA ALA A 300 0.35 9.78 16.31
C ALA A 300 0.34 11.30 16.58
N THR A 301 1.51 11.88 16.86
CA THR A 301 1.67 13.34 17.07
C THR A 301 1.73 14.15 15.76
N GLY A 302 1.70 13.50 14.60
CA GLY A 302 1.80 14.18 13.31
C GLY A 302 3.20 14.65 12.92
N LYS A 303 4.24 14.26 13.67
CA LYS A 303 5.64 14.60 13.37
C LYS A 303 6.10 13.95 12.06
N GLU A 304 5.74 12.69 11.86
CA GLU A 304 6.09 11.96 10.63
C GLU A 304 5.36 12.50 9.40
N SER A 305 4.08 12.88 9.54
CA SER A 305 3.32 13.49 8.44
C SER A 305 3.90 14.86 8.06
N ALA A 306 4.22 15.71 9.01
CA ALA A 306 4.84 17.01 8.76
C ALA A 306 6.19 16.85 8.03
N ARG A 307 7.03 15.89 8.46
CA ARG A 307 8.30 15.58 7.81
C ARG A 307 8.11 15.13 6.36
N SER A 308 7.16 14.22 6.13
CA SER A 308 6.86 13.71 4.78
C SER A 308 6.39 14.84 3.86
N ILE A 309 5.46 15.69 4.30
CA ILE A 309 4.99 16.85 3.54
C ILE A 309 6.15 17.79 3.22
N ALA A 310 6.96 18.16 4.22
CA ALA A 310 8.07 19.08 4.03
C ALA A 310 9.12 18.56 3.04
N SER A 311 9.43 17.25 3.10
CA SER A 311 10.36 16.61 2.17
C SER A 311 9.79 16.55 0.74
N ASN A 312 8.56 16.02 0.61
CA ASN A 312 8.00 15.69 -0.70
C ASN A 312 7.49 16.93 -1.48
N SER A 313 7.34 18.08 -0.81
CA SER A 313 6.97 19.34 -1.44
C SER A 313 8.17 20.11 -2.00
N GLN A 314 9.40 19.64 -1.79
CA GLN A 314 10.60 20.31 -2.33
C GLN A 314 10.71 20.12 -3.84
N LYS A 315 11.18 21.16 -4.54
CA LYS A 315 11.35 21.09 -6.02
C LYS A 315 12.37 20.03 -6.44
N ASP A 316 13.41 19.81 -5.64
CA ASP A 316 14.49 18.85 -5.84
C ASP A 316 14.26 17.51 -5.12
N TYR A 317 13.03 17.26 -4.65
CA TYR A 317 12.67 16.04 -3.93
C TYR A 317 13.14 14.77 -4.64
N ARG A 318 12.91 14.68 -5.97
CA ARG A 318 13.26 13.47 -6.73
C ARG A 318 14.77 13.25 -6.83
N GLU A 319 15.54 14.31 -6.95
CA GLU A 319 17.01 14.25 -6.97
C GLU A 319 17.57 13.82 -5.63
N LYS A 320 17.03 14.35 -4.53
CA LYS A 320 17.38 13.95 -3.17
C LYS A 320 17.07 12.49 -2.89
N LEU A 321 15.84 12.06 -3.23
CA LEU A 321 15.43 10.67 -3.10
C LEU A 321 16.33 9.73 -3.91
N ASP A 322 16.68 10.11 -5.14
CA ASP A 322 17.54 9.28 -6.00
C ASP A 322 18.97 9.17 -5.45
N ALA A 323 19.47 10.23 -4.81
CA ALA A 323 20.76 10.20 -4.10
C ALA A 323 20.74 9.25 -2.90
N GLU A 324 19.71 9.32 -2.03
CA GLU A 324 19.55 8.40 -0.90
C GLU A 324 19.39 6.94 -1.36
N LEU A 325 18.59 6.70 -2.39
CA LEU A 325 18.43 5.36 -2.98
C LEU A 325 19.71 4.87 -3.65
N LYS A 326 20.53 5.76 -4.19
CA LYS A 326 21.84 5.43 -4.74
C LYS A 326 22.80 4.96 -3.66
N GLU A 327 22.88 5.68 -2.54
CA GLU A 327 23.69 5.28 -1.40
C GLU A 327 23.31 3.87 -0.92
N LEU A 328 22.02 3.61 -0.78
CA LEU A 328 21.53 2.28 -0.41
C LEU A 328 21.92 1.21 -1.44
N ARG A 329 21.74 1.47 -2.74
CA ARG A 329 22.10 0.55 -3.83
C ARG A 329 23.62 0.26 -3.90
N GLU A 330 24.45 1.22 -3.56
CA GLU A 330 25.91 1.13 -3.61
C GLU A 330 26.52 0.53 -2.32
N SER A 331 25.72 0.31 -1.28
CA SER A 331 26.19 -0.36 -0.06
C SER A 331 26.68 -1.79 -0.35
N GLU A 332 27.66 -2.27 0.42
CA GLU A 332 28.21 -3.63 0.25
C GLU A 332 27.11 -4.69 0.32
N LEU A 333 26.15 -4.54 1.23
CA LEU A 333 24.98 -5.41 1.38
C LEU A 333 24.24 -5.56 0.06
N TRP A 334 23.83 -4.45 -0.56
CA TRP A 334 22.99 -4.51 -1.76
C TRP A 334 23.77 -4.76 -3.04
N GLN A 335 25.09 -4.51 -3.08
CA GLN A 335 25.97 -4.96 -4.15
C GLN A 335 26.18 -6.49 -4.10
N ALA A 336 26.39 -7.08 -2.92
CA ALA A 336 26.38 -8.52 -2.75
C ALA A 336 25.05 -9.14 -3.20
N GLY A 337 23.93 -8.53 -2.80
CA GLY A 337 22.61 -8.96 -3.20
C GLY A 337 22.35 -8.89 -4.71
N LYS A 338 22.88 -7.89 -5.39
CA LYS A 338 22.81 -7.81 -6.86
C LYS A 338 23.52 -8.97 -7.52
N ALA A 339 24.72 -9.32 -7.03
CA ALA A 339 25.47 -10.46 -7.53
C ALA A 339 24.74 -11.79 -7.28
N VAL A 340 24.26 -12.02 -6.05
CA VAL A 340 23.51 -13.24 -5.67
C VAL A 340 22.26 -13.40 -6.55
N ARG A 341 21.42 -12.38 -6.69
CA ARG A 341 20.23 -12.43 -7.55
C ARG A 341 20.56 -12.67 -9.02
N GLY A 342 21.71 -12.15 -9.51
CA GLY A 342 22.17 -12.37 -10.87
C GLY A 342 22.61 -13.82 -11.14
N LEU A 343 22.97 -14.58 -10.10
CA LEU A 343 23.36 -15.97 -10.20
C LEU A 343 22.17 -16.95 -10.12
N ARG A 344 20.97 -16.49 -9.79
CA ARG A 344 19.79 -17.34 -9.79
C ARG A 344 19.52 -17.87 -11.20
N PRO A 345 19.19 -19.18 -11.37
CA PRO A 345 18.98 -19.79 -12.70
C PRO A 345 17.99 -19.02 -13.58
N GLU A 346 16.89 -18.54 -13.00
CA GLU A 346 15.84 -17.79 -13.70
C GLU A 346 16.31 -16.41 -14.20
N ASN A 347 17.41 -15.88 -13.68
CA ASN A 347 17.98 -14.59 -14.07
C ASN A 347 19.22 -14.74 -14.99
N GLN A 348 19.70 -15.96 -15.19
CA GLN A 348 20.76 -16.22 -16.15
C GLN A 348 20.15 -16.30 -17.55
N LYS A 349 20.53 -15.37 -18.42
CA LYS A 349 20.17 -15.48 -19.84
C LYS A 349 20.88 -16.73 -20.40
N VAL A 350 20.12 -17.75 -20.75
CA VAL A 350 20.58 -18.87 -21.57
C VAL A 350 20.89 -18.38 -22.99
#